data_22facceb29318416c707f0b07e6a7054
#
_entry.id   22facceb29318416c707f0b07e6a7054
#
_cell.length_a   1.000
_cell.length_b   1.000
_cell.length_c   1.000
_cell.angle_alpha   90.00
_cell.angle_beta   90.00
_cell.angle_gamma   90.00
#
_symmetry.space_group_name_H-M   'P 1'
#
loop_
_entity.id
_entity.type
_entity.pdbx_description
1 polymer ?
#
loop_
_entity_poly.entity_id
_entity_poly.type
_entity_poly.pdbx_seq_one_letter_code
_entity_poly.pdbx_strand_id
1 'polypeptide(L)'
;PRAVLPDHILLGTGLWDEPSNGTSGGLARGVFAAPEPSTRQSFGARFEGVYGYRPPRVASLGYDAVSLAATLSDGLPGQRFTQSAIADPNGFAGVDGIFRFLPNGTIQRGLAIIEVTGSGFSVIRGAPRSFQDFGS
;
A
#
# COMPACT_ATOMS: atom_id res chain seq x y z
N PRO A 1 2.92 17.90 29.81
CA PRO A 1 4.13 18.56 29.34
C PRO A 1 4.44 17.99 27.96
N ARG A 2 4.32 18.82 26.92
CA ARG A 2 4.73 18.49 25.57
C ARG A 2 6.24 18.32 25.57
N ALA A 3 6.74 17.12 25.31
CA ALA A 3 8.10 16.96 24.85
C ALA A 3 8.13 17.54 23.43
N VAL A 4 8.47 18.80 23.31
CA VAL A 4 8.78 19.43 22.03
C VAL A 4 10.20 18.99 21.69
N LEU A 5 10.33 18.06 20.76
CA LEU A 5 11.60 17.74 20.13
C LEU A 5 11.66 18.56 18.84
N PRO A 6 12.24 19.77 18.84
CA PRO A 6 12.06 20.74 17.76
C PRO A 6 12.71 20.36 16.42
N ASP A 7 13.61 19.37 16.39
CA ASP A 7 14.41 19.03 15.20
C ASP A 7 14.32 17.55 14.78
N HIS A 8 13.34 16.79 15.27
CA HIS A 8 13.19 15.39 14.91
C HIS A 8 12.00 15.18 13.98
N ILE A 9 12.24 14.46 12.88
CA ILE A 9 11.18 13.97 11.98
C ILE A 9 10.73 12.62 12.55
N LEU A 10 9.44 12.49 12.85
CA LEU A 10 8.83 11.22 13.23
C LEU A 10 8.66 10.36 12.00
N LEU A 11 9.14 9.12 12.07
CA LEU A 11 8.94 8.13 11.02
C LEU A 11 7.94 7.08 11.49
N GLY A 12 6.90 6.86 10.70
CA GLY A 12 5.83 5.91 10.98
C GLY A 12 5.74 4.80 9.96
N THR A 13 4.91 3.83 10.27
CA THR A 13 4.52 2.76 9.34
C THR A 13 3.14 3.06 8.76
N GLY A 14 2.70 2.24 7.79
CA GLY A 14 1.36 2.32 7.25
C GLY A 14 0.21 2.20 8.28
N LEU A 15 0.49 1.88 9.55
CA LEU A 15 -0.49 1.95 10.63
C LEU A 15 -0.92 3.39 10.95
N TRP A 16 -0.13 4.37 10.52
CA TRP A 16 -0.52 5.79 10.67
C TRP A 16 -1.57 6.24 9.67
N ASP A 17 -1.84 5.45 8.65
CA ASP A 17 -2.83 5.74 7.61
C ASP A 17 -4.28 5.53 8.14
N GLU A 18 -4.60 6.22 9.21
CA GLU A 18 -5.93 6.32 9.80
C GLU A 18 -6.33 7.80 9.86
N PRO A 19 -7.59 8.16 9.50
CA PRO A 19 -8.01 9.56 9.43
C PRO A 19 -7.77 10.37 10.71
N SER A 20 -7.90 9.74 11.88
CA SER A 20 -7.64 10.36 13.18
C SER A 20 -6.19 10.78 13.37
N ASN A 21 -5.24 10.08 12.74
CA ASN A 21 -3.83 10.41 12.81
C ASN A 21 -3.48 11.64 11.95
N GLY A 22 -4.20 11.83 10.82
CA GLY A 22 -4.00 12.97 9.95
C GLY A 22 -4.26 14.33 10.60
N THR A 23 -5.15 14.34 11.60
CA THR A 23 -5.51 15.54 12.38
C THR A 23 -4.82 15.61 13.74
N SER A 24 -3.97 14.64 14.06
CA SER A 24 -3.23 14.60 15.33
C SER A 24 -2.08 15.60 15.33
N GLY A 25 -2.21 16.66 16.13
CA GLY A 25 -1.13 17.64 16.27
C GLY A 25 0.17 17.06 16.86
N GLY A 26 0.11 15.91 17.53
CA GLY A 26 1.29 15.20 18.04
C GLY A 26 2.10 14.49 16.95
N LEU A 27 1.49 14.19 15.80
CA LEU A 27 2.12 13.54 14.65
C LEU A 27 2.41 14.53 13.51
N ALA A 28 2.06 15.81 13.67
CA ALA A 28 2.27 16.80 12.62
C ALA A 28 3.74 16.83 12.16
N ARG A 29 3.96 16.89 10.83
CA ARG A 29 5.25 16.74 10.16
C ARG A 29 5.87 15.34 10.23
N GLY A 30 5.18 14.37 10.82
CA GLY A 30 5.58 12.96 10.76
C GLY A 30 5.42 12.40 9.34
N VAL A 31 6.30 11.50 8.95
CA VAL A 31 6.33 10.89 7.61
C VAL A 31 6.18 9.38 7.72
N PHE A 32 5.41 8.79 6.85
CA PHE A 32 5.20 7.33 6.84
C PHE A 32 5.03 6.80 5.42
N ALA A 33 5.24 5.50 5.25
CA ALA A 33 5.02 4.80 3.99
C ALA A 33 3.69 4.04 4.01
N ALA A 34 2.85 4.26 2.98
CA ALA A 34 1.57 3.57 2.82
C ALA A 34 1.17 3.48 1.33
N PRO A 35 0.17 2.65 0.98
CA PRO A 35 -0.43 2.65 -0.35
C PRO A 35 -0.91 4.05 -0.77
N GLU A 36 -0.94 4.30 -2.07
CA GLU A 36 -1.43 5.57 -2.62
C GLU A 36 -2.87 5.83 -2.17
N PRO A 37 -3.18 6.96 -1.51
CA PRO A 37 -4.52 7.22 -0.98
C PRO A 37 -5.63 7.17 -2.03
N SER A 38 -5.36 7.59 -3.27
CA SER A 38 -6.34 7.60 -4.36
C SER A 38 -6.80 6.20 -4.77
N THR A 39 -5.88 5.23 -4.83
CA THR A 39 -6.20 3.83 -5.17
C THR A 39 -7.00 3.16 -4.06
N ARG A 40 -6.64 3.43 -2.83
CA ARG A 40 -7.37 2.95 -1.64
C ARG A 40 -8.80 3.50 -1.56
N GLN A 41 -8.96 4.79 -1.83
CA GLN A 41 -10.30 5.41 -1.85
C GLN A 41 -11.20 4.78 -2.92
N SER A 42 -10.67 4.53 -4.11
CA SER A 42 -11.39 3.88 -5.21
C SER A 42 -11.83 2.46 -4.85
N PHE A 43 -10.98 1.68 -4.19
CA PHE A 43 -11.34 0.36 -3.67
C PHE A 43 -12.41 0.46 -2.59
N GLY A 44 -12.23 1.37 -1.62
CA GLY A 44 -13.16 1.59 -0.52
C GLY A 44 -14.57 1.94 -1.01
N ALA A 45 -14.69 2.84 -1.97
CA ALA A 45 -15.97 3.24 -2.55
C ALA A 45 -16.68 2.07 -3.27
N ARG A 46 -15.94 1.26 -4.04
CA ARG A 46 -16.50 0.06 -4.69
C ARG A 46 -16.96 -0.98 -3.68
N PHE A 47 -16.16 -1.23 -2.66
CA PHE A 47 -16.49 -2.17 -1.59
C PHE A 47 -17.75 -1.73 -0.84
N GLU A 48 -17.80 -0.46 -0.42
CA GLU A 48 -18.96 0.10 0.29
C GLU A 48 -20.22 0.07 -0.57
N GLY A 49 -20.10 0.31 -1.88
CA GLY A 49 -21.23 0.21 -2.82
C GLY A 49 -21.81 -1.20 -2.94
N VAL A 50 -20.99 -2.24 -2.73
CA VAL A 50 -21.43 -3.65 -2.81
C VAL A 50 -21.93 -4.16 -1.47
N TYR A 51 -21.23 -3.84 -0.38
CA TYR A 51 -21.46 -4.45 0.94
C TYR A 51 -22.17 -3.52 1.95
N GLY A 52 -22.32 -2.21 1.64
CA GLY A 52 -23.02 -1.25 2.50
C GLY A 52 -22.22 -0.78 3.71
N TYR A 53 -20.94 -1.14 3.82
CA TYR A 53 -20.04 -0.68 4.89
C TYR A 53 -18.62 -0.53 4.37
N ARG A 54 -17.80 0.25 5.09
CA ARG A 54 -16.39 0.47 4.71
C ARG A 54 -15.54 -0.80 4.90
N PRO A 55 -14.63 -1.10 3.96
CA PRO A 55 -13.78 -2.28 4.10
C PRO A 55 -12.85 -2.16 5.30
N PRO A 56 -12.64 -3.26 6.05
CA PRO A 56 -11.54 -3.32 6.99
C PRO A 56 -10.20 -3.20 6.24
N ARG A 57 -9.16 -2.71 6.92
CA ARG A 57 -7.87 -2.43 6.29
C ARG A 57 -7.25 -3.62 5.53
N VAL A 58 -7.50 -4.83 6.01
CA VAL A 58 -6.98 -6.06 5.40
C VAL A 58 -7.77 -6.54 4.17
N ALA A 59 -8.91 -5.93 3.87
CA ALA A 59 -9.76 -6.37 2.75
C ALA A 59 -9.08 -6.21 1.39
N SER A 60 -8.28 -5.15 1.20
CA SER A 60 -7.50 -4.93 -0.02
C SER A 60 -6.47 -6.03 -0.25
N LEU A 61 -5.82 -6.53 0.80
CA LEU A 61 -4.86 -7.63 0.70
C LEU A 61 -5.54 -8.94 0.27
N GLY A 62 -6.72 -9.22 0.82
CA GLY A 62 -7.53 -10.37 0.42
C GLY A 62 -7.98 -10.27 -1.04
N TYR A 63 -8.42 -9.08 -1.45
CA TYR A 63 -8.79 -8.81 -2.83
C TYR A 63 -7.60 -9.02 -3.79
N ASP A 64 -6.43 -8.46 -3.48
CA ASP A 64 -5.22 -8.62 -4.28
C ASP A 64 -4.79 -10.09 -4.38
N ALA A 65 -4.88 -10.85 -3.28
CA ALA A 65 -4.53 -12.26 -3.28
C ALA A 65 -5.44 -13.10 -4.21
N VAL A 66 -6.75 -12.85 -4.18
CA VAL A 66 -7.70 -13.53 -5.08
C VAL A 66 -7.50 -13.09 -6.52
N SER A 67 -7.29 -11.81 -6.77
CA SER A 67 -7.03 -11.27 -8.11
C SER A 67 -5.75 -11.86 -8.71
N LEU A 68 -4.69 -12.00 -7.90
CA LEU A 68 -3.46 -12.66 -8.32
C LEU A 68 -3.70 -14.13 -8.64
N ALA A 69 -4.42 -14.86 -7.78
CA ALA A 69 -4.74 -16.26 -8.03
C ALA A 69 -5.54 -16.45 -9.32
N ALA A 70 -6.51 -15.57 -9.61
CA ALA A 70 -7.24 -15.56 -10.86
C ALA A 70 -6.32 -15.34 -12.07
N THR A 71 -5.45 -14.30 -12.00
CA THR A 71 -4.49 -14.00 -13.08
C THR A 71 -3.55 -15.19 -13.34
N LEU A 72 -3.03 -15.84 -12.30
CA LEU A 72 -2.15 -16.99 -12.45
C LEU A 72 -2.89 -18.24 -12.97
N SER A 73 -4.20 -18.33 -12.73
CA SER A 73 -5.03 -19.43 -13.25
C SER A 73 -5.23 -19.38 -14.76
N ASP A 74 -5.12 -18.20 -15.38
CA ASP A 74 -5.23 -18.00 -16.82
C ASP A 74 -3.97 -18.42 -17.61
N GLY A 75 -2.88 -18.77 -16.90
CA GLY A 75 -1.65 -19.26 -17.50
C GLY A 75 -1.82 -20.60 -18.22
N LEU A 76 -0.84 -20.96 -19.07
CA LEU A 76 -0.83 -22.23 -19.78
C LEU A 76 -0.81 -23.42 -18.79
N PRO A 77 -1.46 -24.55 -19.13
CA PRO A 77 -1.38 -25.76 -18.32
C PRO A 77 0.08 -26.14 -18.03
N GLY A 78 0.39 -26.44 -16.77
CA GLY A 78 1.75 -26.74 -16.30
C GLY A 78 2.62 -25.52 -15.97
N GLN A 79 2.17 -24.30 -16.30
CA GLN A 79 2.86 -23.05 -15.92
C GLN A 79 2.11 -22.25 -14.85
N ARG A 80 0.87 -22.65 -14.54
CA ARG A 80 0.04 -22.01 -13.51
C ARG A 80 0.65 -22.23 -12.14
N PHE A 81 0.67 -21.18 -11.33
CA PHE A 81 1.13 -21.21 -9.94
C PHE A 81 2.55 -21.77 -9.74
N THR A 82 3.37 -21.77 -10.79
CA THR A 82 4.79 -22.13 -10.64
C THR A 82 5.52 -21.07 -9.82
N GLN A 83 6.62 -21.46 -9.20
CA GLN A 83 7.44 -20.52 -8.44
C GLN A 83 7.90 -19.33 -9.32
N SER A 84 8.26 -19.57 -10.57
CA SER A 84 8.63 -18.52 -11.50
C SER A 84 7.47 -17.58 -11.87
N ALA A 85 6.25 -18.11 -11.99
CA ALA A 85 5.06 -17.28 -12.24
C ALA A 85 4.69 -16.42 -11.02
N ILE A 86 4.79 -16.97 -9.81
CA ILE A 86 4.53 -16.25 -8.56
C ILE A 86 5.62 -15.21 -8.27
N ALA A 87 6.88 -15.54 -8.53
CA ALA A 87 8.04 -14.67 -8.30
C ALA A 87 8.44 -13.87 -9.56
N ASP A 88 7.46 -13.45 -10.37
CA ASP A 88 7.72 -12.60 -11.53
C ASP A 88 8.43 -11.32 -11.08
N PRO A 89 9.62 -11.01 -11.61
CA PRO A 89 10.39 -9.83 -11.24
C PRO A 89 9.67 -8.50 -11.57
N ASN A 90 8.77 -8.51 -12.56
CA ASN A 90 7.94 -7.35 -12.89
C ASN A 90 6.84 -7.13 -11.84
N GLY A 91 6.47 -8.18 -11.10
CA GLY A 91 5.44 -8.13 -10.08
C GLY A 91 4.02 -7.99 -10.65
N PHE A 92 3.13 -7.59 -9.78
CA PHE A 92 1.70 -7.53 -10.04
C PHE A 92 1.15 -6.17 -9.62
N ALA A 93 0.09 -5.72 -10.31
CA ALA A 93 -0.65 -4.55 -9.91
C ALA A 93 -1.80 -4.96 -8.98
N GLY A 94 -1.85 -4.36 -7.79
CA GLY A 94 -2.93 -4.54 -6.84
C GLY A 94 -3.65 -3.24 -6.51
N VAL A 95 -4.70 -3.32 -5.70
CA VAL A 95 -5.44 -2.12 -5.23
C VAL A 95 -4.61 -1.27 -4.27
N ASP A 96 -3.64 -1.87 -3.58
CA ASP A 96 -2.68 -1.17 -2.72
C ASP A 96 -1.37 -0.83 -3.45
N GLY A 97 -1.38 -0.77 -4.78
CA GLY A 97 -0.21 -0.50 -5.61
C GLY A 97 0.48 -1.76 -6.11
N ILE A 98 1.68 -1.59 -6.69
CA ILE A 98 2.45 -2.71 -7.21
C ILE A 98 3.05 -3.54 -6.08
N PHE A 99 3.13 -4.85 -6.29
CA PHE A 99 3.81 -5.77 -5.39
C PHE A 99 4.47 -6.94 -6.14
N ARG A 100 5.49 -7.54 -5.55
CA ARG A 100 6.11 -8.77 -6.05
C ARG A 100 6.60 -9.64 -4.89
N PHE A 101 6.73 -10.92 -5.15
CA PHE A 101 7.35 -11.86 -4.22
C PHE A 101 8.83 -12.01 -4.56
N LEU A 102 9.65 -11.93 -3.53
CA LEU A 102 11.09 -12.17 -3.65
C LEU A 102 11.38 -13.68 -3.53
N PRO A 103 12.56 -14.14 -4.00
CA PRO A 103 12.91 -15.57 -3.95
C PRO A 103 12.89 -16.20 -2.55
N ASN A 104 13.08 -15.39 -1.52
CA ASN A 104 12.98 -15.80 -0.11
C ASN A 104 11.55 -15.85 0.45
N GLY A 105 10.52 -15.63 -0.39
CA GLY A 105 9.12 -15.63 0.00
C GLY A 105 8.63 -14.34 0.66
N THR A 106 9.47 -13.33 0.84
CA THR A 106 9.02 -12.02 1.33
C THR A 106 8.37 -11.22 0.22
N ILE A 107 7.53 -10.25 0.60
CA ILE A 107 6.86 -9.36 -0.35
C ILE A 107 7.55 -8.00 -0.39
N GLN A 108 7.71 -7.46 -1.59
CA GLN A 108 8.11 -6.08 -1.84
C GLN A 108 6.91 -5.32 -2.42
N ARG A 109 6.65 -4.11 -1.90
CA ARG A 109 5.53 -3.26 -2.34
C ARG A 109 6.03 -1.87 -2.75
N GLY A 110 5.38 -1.29 -3.75
CA GLY A 110 5.50 0.13 -4.06
C GLY A 110 4.59 0.94 -3.15
N LEU A 111 5.19 1.79 -2.30
CA LEU A 111 4.46 2.63 -1.36
C LEU A 111 4.73 4.10 -1.64
N ALA A 112 3.72 4.94 -1.40
CA ALA A 112 3.88 6.38 -1.35
C ALA A 112 4.53 6.81 -0.03
N ILE A 113 5.18 7.96 -0.03
CA ILE A 113 5.64 8.65 1.17
C ILE A 113 4.65 9.76 1.48
N ILE A 114 4.12 9.73 2.69
CA ILE A 114 3.00 10.56 3.12
C ILE A 114 3.40 11.32 4.37
N GLU A 115 3.06 12.61 4.42
CA GLU A 115 3.26 13.49 5.56
C GLU A 115 1.94 13.73 6.29
N VAL A 116 2.00 13.77 7.61
CA VAL A 116 0.90 14.21 8.49
C VAL A 116 0.92 15.73 8.58
N THR A 117 -0.12 16.39 8.07
CA THR A 117 -0.17 17.86 8.02
C THR A 117 -0.82 18.52 9.22
N GLY A 118 -1.46 17.73 10.09
CA GLY A 118 -2.29 18.23 11.20
C GLY A 118 -3.74 18.57 10.79
N SER A 119 -4.01 18.65 9.49
CA SER A 119 -5.36 18.78 8.91
C SER A 119 -5.73 17.58 8.02
N GLY A 120 -4.83 16.61 7.89
CA GLY A 120 -4.97 15.42 7.06
C GLY A 120 -3.61 14.86 6.66
N PHE A 121 -3.55 14.31 5.46
CA PHE A 121 -2.36 13.72 4.86
C PHE A 121 -1.99 14.40 3.56
N SER A 122 -0.69 14.53 3.29
CA SER A 122 -0.15 15.02 2.03
C SER A 122 0.83 13.99 1.45
N VAL A 123 0.65 13.63 0.20
CA VAL A 123 1.60 12.76 -0.51
C VAL A 123 2.79 13.60 -0.93
N ILE A 124 3.96 13.35 -0.34
CA ILE A 124 5.22 14.04 -0.69
C ILE A 124 6.02 13.31 -1.75
N ARG A 125 5.80 11.99 -1.89
CA ARG A 125 6.31 11.17 -3.00
C ARG A 125 5.28 10.11 -3.35
N GLY A 126 4.82 10.09 -4.60
CA GLY A 126 3.88 9.09 -5.11
C GLY A 126 4.47 7.68 -5.09
N ALA A 127 3.61 6.67 -5.04
CA ALA A 127 4.02 5.28 -5.14
C ALA A 127 4.61 5.00 -6.53
N PRO A 128 5.70 4.21 -6.62
CA PRO A 128 6.27 3.79 -7.90
C PRO A 128 5.27 2.94 -8.68
N ARG A 129 5.32 3.03 -10.00
CA ARG A 129 4.44 2.28 -10.91
C ARG A 129 5.11 1.05 -11.51
N SER A 130 6.42 0.92 -11.37
CA SER A 130 7.19 -0.24 -11.79
C SER A 130 8.30 -0.54 -10.79
N PHE A 131 8.78 -1.80 -10.78
CA PHE A 131 9.93 -2.19 -9.96
C PHE A 131 11.27 -1.78 -10.59
N GLN A 132 11.28 -1.28 -11.81
CA GLN A 132 12.47 -0.73 -12.45
C GLN A 132 12.83 0.66 -11.90
N ASP A 133 11.86 1.36 -11.31
CA ASP A 133 12.04 2.69 -10.74
C ASP A 133 12.76 2.69 -9.37
N PHE A 134 13.00 1.51 -8.79
CA PHE A 134 13.69 1.37 -7.49
C PHE A 134 15.23 1.46 -7.57
N GLY A 135 15.81 1.67 -8.73
CA GLY A 135 17.25 1.67 -8.96
C GLY A 135 17.86 2.97 -9.50
N SER A 136 17.09 4.05 -9.54
CA SER A 136 17.54 5.36 -10.07
C SER A 136 17.55 6.44 -8.99
#